data_993126e3db074d6415413b50ac753d78
#
_entry.id   993126e3db074d6415413b50ac753d78
#
_cell.length_a   1.000
_cell.length_b   1.000
_cell.length_c   1.000
_cell.angle_alpha   90.00
_cell.angle_beta   90.00
_cell.angle_gamma   90.00
#
_symmetry.space_group_name_H-M   'P 1'
#
loop_
_entity.id
_entity.type
_entity.pdbx_description
1 polymer ?
#
loop_
_entity_poly.entity_id
_entity_poly.type
_entity_poly.pdbx_seq_one_letter_code
_entity_poly.pdbx_strand_id
1 'polypeptide(L)'
;MSNAIPFIKRLILFLLPLTIILLYTEVQLRKMPNSYSKKKLNLEKQIGNAEVLVLGSSQALHGIDPTYFSLKGINAANISQSLYYDKEILKREIDKAKNLKYLIITVSYFTYFYEIHNSLESWRDLYYQKFWKLIPNAETTIWDAKNYSYIALYTPLKTAKYATSNFNVDLAPTLKTNGYIPLINKKSIKFISDQEGKKRVSLHNSIIKIENFKHTIAYLNEIIEIAKTKNIKVVIVTPPVYKTYYENCNEKLLTANDHLTQSISNYDNIKYFNYLKDKRFDKNDFYDNDHLNLQGAKKFSSIINTEILK
;
A
#
# COMPACT_ATOMS: atom_id res chain seq x y z
N MET A 1 -14.68 17.91 -53.52
CA MET A 1 -14.98 18.30 -52.10
C MET A 1 -16.44 17.99 -51.66
N SER A 2 -17.41 17.71 -52.59
CA SER A 2 -18.81 17.52 -52.21
C SER A 2 -19.16 16.26 -51.42
N ASN A 3 -18.34 15.20 -51.46
CA ASN A 3 -18.59 13.94 -50.74
C ASN A 3 -18.00 13.86 -49.31
N ALA A 4 -17.15 14.79 -48.93
CA ALA A 4 -16.52 14.77 -47.60
C ALA A 4 -17.51 15.16 -46.46
N ILE A 5 -18.39 16.12 -46.72
CA ILE A 5 -19.37 16.58 -45.70
C ILE A 5 -20.36 15.49 -45.28
N PRO A 6 -21.02 14.76 -46.21
CA PRO A 6 -21.92 13.67 -45.83
C PRO A 6 -21.19 12.50 -45.19
N PHE A 7 -19.95 12.21 -45.59
CA PHE A 7 -19.11 11.21 -44.90
C PHE A 7 -18.79 11.60 -43.46
N ILE A 8 -18.34 12.84 -43.22
CA ILE A 8 -18.04 13.34 -41.90
C ILE A 8 -19.29 13.31 -40.99
N LYS A 9 -20.45 13.73 -41.49
CA LYS A 9 -21.71 13.65 -40.74
C LYS A 9 -22.06 12.20 -40.33
N ARG A 10 -21.92 11.23 -41.22
CA ARG A 10 -22.16 9.81 -40.90
C ARG A 10 -21.16 9.28 -39.92
N LEU A 11 -19.88 9.65 -40.01
CA LEU A 11 -18.85 9.28 -39.09
C LEU A 11 -19.11 9.85 -37.66
N ILE A 12 -19.51 11.11 -37.57
CA ILE A 12 -19.90 11.73 -36.31
C ILE A 12 -21.08 11.00 -35.68
N LEU A 13 -22.13 10.74 -36.46
CA LEU A 13 -23.32 10.02 -35.99
C LEU A 13 -23.00 8.59 -35.51
N PHE A 14 -22.03 7.94 -36.13
CA PHE A 14 -21.56 6.62 -35.71
C PHE A 14 -20.71 6.69 -34.44
N LEU A 15 -19.81 7.67 -34.33
CA LEU A 15 -18.91 7.81 -33.15
C LEU A 15 -19.59 8.43 -31.92
N LEU A 16 -20.66 9.23 -32.12
CA LEU A 16 -21.33 9.94 -31.04
C LEU A 16 -21.84 8.98 -29.93
N PRO A 17 -22.61 7.92 -30.23
CA PRO A 17 -23.07 7.01 -29.17
C PRO A 17 -21.91 6.30 -28.48
N LEU A 18 -20.85 5.92 -29.17
CA LEU A 18 -19.66 5.32 -28.60
C LEU A 18 -18.97 6.28 -27.64
N THR A 19 -18.81 7.54 -28.02
CA THR A 19 -18.22 8.58 -27.18
C THR A 19 -19.06 8.80 -25.92
N ILE A 20 -20.38 8.83 -26.04
CA ILE A 20 -21.29 8.99 -24.89
C ILE A 20 -21.13 7.80 -23.92
N ILE A 21 -21.08 6.57 -24.43
CA ILE A 21 -20.87 5.36 -23.60
C ILE A 21 -19.52 5.43 -22.88
N LEU A 22 -18.45 5.81 -23.58
CA LEU A 22 -17.11 5.93 -22.97
C LEU A 22 -17.07 7.01 -21.88
N LEU A 23 -17.66 8.18 -22.13
CA LEU A 23 -17.73 9.26 -21.15
C LEU A 23 -18.58 8.86 -19.95
N TYR A 24 -19.71 8.22 -20.16
CA TYR A 24 -20.54 7.69 -19.08
C TYR A 24 -19.75 6.68 -18.23
N THR A 25 -19.10 5.71 -18.88
CA THR A 25 -18.27 4.70 -18.20
C THR A 25 -17.16 5.36 -17.39
N GLU A 26 -16.45 6.33 -17.97
CA GLU A 26 -15.39 7.08 -17.30
C GLU A 26 -15.89 7.77 -16.02
N VAL A 27 -17.06 8.44 -16.10
CA VAL A 27 -17.68 9.13 -14.94
C VAL A 27 -18.08 8.13 -13.86
N GLN A 28 -18.65 6.97 -14.22
CA GLN A 28 -19.05 5.97 -13.25
C GLN A 28 -17.86 5.32 -12.56
N LEU A 29 -16.80 4.96 -13.30
CA LEU A 29 -15.59 4.39 -12.71
C LEU A 29 -14.87 5.34 -11.75
N ARG A 30 -14.93 6.65 -11.98
CA ARG A 30 -14.41 7.66 -11.03
C ARG A 30 -15.12 7.63 -9.68
N LYS A 31 -16.41 7.33 -9.67
CA LYS A 31 -17.26 7.32 -8.47
C LYS A 31 -17.16 6.02 -7.69
N MET A 32 -16.68 4.92 -8.32
CA MET A 32 -16.61 3.62 -7.67
C MET A 32 -15.66 3.64 -6.45
N PRO A 33 -16.15 3.32 -5.25
CA PRO A 33 -15.32 3.27 -4.06
C PRO A 33 -14.32 2.10 -4.14
N ASN A 34 -13.07 2.38 -3.85
CA ASN A 34 -11.98 1.40 -3.79
C ASN A 34 -11.08 1.68 -2.59
N SER A 35 -10.12 0.79 -2.32
CA SER A 35 -9.24 0.93 -1.16
C SER A 35 -8.44 2.24 -1.17
N TYR A 36 -7.97 2.69 -2.32
CA TYR A 36 -7.18 3.93 -2.43
C TYR A 36 -8.03 5.17 -2.16
N SER A 37 -9.22 5.28 -2.81
CA SER A 37 -10.11 6.43 -2.61
C SER A 37 -10.65 6.50 -1.18
N LYS A 38 -11.09 5.37 -0.63
CA LYS A 38 -11.61 5.30 0.74
C LYS A 38 -10.53 5.59 1.79
N LYS A 39 -9.31 5.03 1.62
CA LYS A 39 -8.19 5.31 2.53
C LYS A 39 -7.80 6.77 2.54
N LYS A 40 -7.67 7.38 1.36
CA LYS A 40 -7.40 8.81 1.27
C LYS A 40 -8.44 9.62 2.03
N LEU A 41 -9.73 9.37 1.76
CA LEU A 41 -10.83 10.07 2.43
C LEU A 41 -10.78 9.88 3.95
N ASN A 42 -10.53 8.65 4.42
CA ASN A 42 -10.44 8.34 5.85
C ASN A 42 -9.24 9.03 6.50
N LEU A 43 -8.09 9.04 5.83
CA LEU A 43 -6.89 9.71 6.30
C LEU A 43 -7.11 11.21 6.41
N GLU A 44 -7.62 11.86 5.36
CA GLU A 44 -7.91 13.30 5.35
C GLU A 44 -8.89 13.73 6.46
N LYS A 45 -9.85 12.88 6.80
CA LYS A 45 -10.82 13.15 7.88
C LYS A 45 -10.24 12.98 9.28
N GLN A 46 -9.24 12.13 9.45
CA GLN A 46 -8.81 11.68 10.78
C GLN A 46 -7.41 12.14 11.16
N ILE A 47 -6.56 12.51 10.18
CA ILE A 47 -5.14 12.80 10.42
C ILE A 47 -4.91 13.92 11.43
N GLY A 48 -5.79 14.93 11.46
CA GLY A 48 -5.70 16.03 12.44
C GLY A 48 -5.85 15.59 13.89
N ASN A 49 -6.54 14.48 14.14
CA ASN A 49 -6.77 13.90 15.46
C ASN A 49 -5.94 12.63 15.71
N ALA A 50 -5.22 12.13 14.71
CA ALA A 50 -4.42 10.94 14.84
C ALA A 50 -3.15 11.21 15.66
N GLU A 51 -2.84 10.30 16.56
CA GLU A 51 -1.62 10.30 17.37
C GLU A 51 -0.59 9.29 16.82
N VAL A 52 -1.06 8.29 16.04
CA VAL A 52 -0.23 7.26 15.39
C VAL A 52 -0.60 7.16 13.92
N LEU A 53 0.39 7.32 13.05
CA LEU A 53 0.27 7.05 11.62
C LEU A 53 1.07 5.79 11.27
N VAL A 54 0.42 4.83 10.60
CA VAL A 54 1.06 3.60 10.12
C VAL A 54 1.22 3.69 8.61
N LEU A 55 2.45 3.52 8.12
CA LEU A 55 2.84 3.45 6.72
C LEU A 55 3.46 2.08 6.40
N GLY A 56 3.55 1.74 5.13
CA GLY A 56 4.17 0.52 4.65
C GLY A 56 3.32 -0.27 3.66
N SER A 57 3.72 -1.51 3.40
CA SER A 57 3.11 -2.38 2.39
C SER A 57 1.92 -3.20 2.94
N SER A 58 1.57 -4.29 2.22
CA SER A 58 0.48 -5.19 2.60
C SER A 58 0.63 -5.81 3.99
N GLN A 59 1.85 -5.98 4.48
CA GLN A 59 2.08 -6.49 5.83
C GLN A 59 1.62 -5.49 6.91
N ALA A 60 1.79 -4.20 6.70
CA ALA A 60 1.21 -3.17 7.57
C ALA A 60 -0.31 -3.08 7.39
N LEU A 61 -0.78 -3.08 6.13
CA LEU A 61 -2.19 -2.96 5.78
C LEU A 61 -3.05 -4.02 6.47
N HIS A 62 -2.57 -5.26 6.47
CA HIS A 62 -3.29 -6.43 6.97
C HIS A 62 -2.86 -6.86 8.37
N GLY A 63 -1.69 -6.40 8.84
CA GLY A 63 -1.11 -6.82 10.11
C GLY A 63 -1.29 -5.84 11.26
N ILE A 64 -1.54 -4.56 10.97
CA ILE A 64 -1.64 -3.52 12.01
C ILE A 64 -3.03 -2.90 12.01
N ASP A 65 -3.84 -3.25 12.99
CA ASP A 65 -5.17 -2.67 13.21
C ASP A 65 -5.11 -1.65 14.36
N PRO A 66 -5.16 -0.35 14.06
CA PRO A 66 -5.12 0.69 15.08
C PRO A 66 -6.27 0.69 16.10
N THR A 67 -7.31 -0.14 15.88
CA THR A 67 -8.37 -0.33 16.88
C THR A 67 -7.84 -0.85 18.22
N TYR A 68 -6.69 -1.53 18.21
CA TYR A 68 -6.06 -2.10 19.41
C TYR A 68 -5.01 -1.19 20.03
N PHE A 69 -4.90 0.05 19.59
CA PHE A 69 -4.02 1.05 20.18
C PHE A 69 -4.74 1.84 21.28
N SER A 70 -4.02 2.22 22.31
CA SER A 70 -4.50 3.16 23.33
C SER A 70 -4.54 4.60 22.80
N LEU A 71 -3.74 4.90 21.78
CA LEU A 71 -3.68 6.17 21.06
C LEU A 71 -4.55 6.10 19.80
N LYS A 72 -5.03 7.25 19.34
CA LYS A 72 -5.79 7.32 18.08
C LYS A 72 -4.89 7.06 16.89
N GLY A 73 -5.02 5.89 16.28
CA GLY A 73 -4.19 5.46 15.16
C GLY A 73 -4.94 5.42 13.83
N ILE A 74 -4.20 5.65 12.74
CA ILE A 74 -4.68 5.45 11.38
C ILE A 74 -3.64 4.69 10.56
N ASN A 75 -4.11 3.72 9.75
CA ASN A 75 -3.30 2.90 8.87
C ASN A 75 -3.43 3.39 7.42
N ALA A 76 -2.40 4.04 6.90
CA ALA A 76 -2.33 4.53 5.52
C ALA A 76 -1.56 3.59 4.57
N ALA A 77 -1.13 2.41 5.04
CA ALA A 77 -0.46 1.41 4.23
C ALA A 77 -1.35 0.84 3.12
N ASN A 78 -0.79 0.46 1.99
CA ASN A 78 -1.48 -0.20 0.88
C ASN A 78 -0.71 -1.43 0.38
N ILE A 79 -1.40 -2.27 -0.42
CA ILE A 79 -0.73 -3.41 -1.07
C ILE A 79 0.41 -2.88 -1.94
N SER A 80 1.60 -3.50 -1.81
CA SER A 80 2.80 -3.16 -2.57
C SER A 80 3.22 -1.69 -2.46
N GLN A 81 2.84 -0.98 -1.41
CA GLN A 81 3.28 0.40 -1.20
C GLN A 81 4.79 0.45 -0.95
N SER A 82 5.49 1.31 -1.68
CA SER A 82 6.93 1.52 -1.54
C SER A 82 7.22 2.73 -0.66
N LEU A 83 8.47 2.84 -0.19
CA LEU A 83 8.94 3.99 0.60
C LEU A 83 8.74 5.33 -0.11
N TYR A 84 8.75 5.35 -1.45
CA TYR A 84 8.39 6.54 -2.20
C TYR A 84 6.99 7.05 -1.85
N TYR A 85 5.97 6.17 -1.90
CA TYR A 85 4.61 6.55 -1.58
C TYR A 85 4.38 6.77 -0.09
N ASP A 86 5.10 6.07 0.79
CA ASP A 86 5.11 6.37 2.23
C ASP A 86 5.55 7.81 2.46
N LYS A 87 6.64 8.23 1.81
CA LYS A 87 7.15 9.61 1.87
C LYS A 87 6.14 10.63 1.32
N GLU A 88 5.60 10.38 0.14
CA GLU A 88 4.66 11.32 -0.51
C GLU A 88 3.35 11.48 0.28
N ILE A 89 2.83 10.38 0.86
CA ILE A 89 1.66 10.44 1.75
C ILE A 89 1.98 11.26 3.00
N LEU A 90 3.13 11.02 3.64
CA LEU A 90 3.55 11.77 4.81
C LEU A 90 3.71 13.26 4.48
N LYS A 91 4.45 13.61 3.44
CA LYS A 91 4.66 15.02 3.01
C LYS A 91 3.34 15.76 2.81
N ARG A 92 2.37 15.09 2.20
CA ARG A 92 1.06 15.67 1.91
C ARG A 92 0.23 15.94 3.16
N GLU A 93 0.33 15.06 4.18
CA GLU A 93 -0.58 15.08 5.32
C GLU A 93 0.04 15.68 6.60
N ILE A 94 1.37 15.82 6.63
CA ILE A 94 2.11 16.16 7.87
C ILE A 94 1.69 17.48 8.49
N ASP A 95 1.40 18.50 7.69
CA ASP A 95 0.99 19.82 8.21
C ASP A 95 -0.42 19.81 8.82
N LYS A 96 -1.24 18.82 8.47
CA LYS A 96 -2.56 18.60 9.07
C LYS A 96 -2.49 17.71 10.31
N ALA A 97 -1.41 16.94 10.48
CA ALA A 97 -1.23 15.94 11.54
C ALA A 97 -0.80 16.57 12.88
N LYS A 98 -1.62 17.47 13.42
CA LYS A 98 -1.28 18.32 14.58
C LYS A 98 -1.03 17.54 15.89
N ASN A 99 -1.62 16.35 16.04
CA ASN A 99 -1.53 15.55 17.25
C ASN A 99 -0.62 14.32 17.09
N LEU A 100 0.07 14.18 15.95
CA LEU A 100 0.87 13.00 15.62
C LEU A 100 2.08 12.90 16.53
N LYS A 101 2.19 11.78 17.25
CA LYS A 101 3.27 11.46 18.20
C LYS A 101 4.20 10.37 17.66
N TYR A 102 3.62 9.41 16.92
CA TYR A 102 4.33 8.24 16.41
C TYR A 102 4.07 8.05 14.92
N LEU A 103 5.13 7.79 14.19
CA LEU A 103 5.11 7.33 12.81
C LEU A 103 5.65 5.90 12.78
N ILE A 104 4.79 4.92 12.50
CA ILE A 104 5.18 3.52 12.34
C ILE A 104 5.41 3.24 10.86
N ILE A 105 6.60 2.76 10.52
CA ILE A 105 6.98 2.36 9.16
C ILE A 105 7.31 0.88 9.19
N THR A 106 6.65 0.08 8.35
CA THR A 106 7.01 -1.34 8.26
C THR A 106 8.07 -1.55 7.18
N VAL A 107 9.08 -2.32 7.53
CA VAL A 107 10.12 -2.79 6.60
C VAL A 107 10.01 -4.30 6.45
N SER A 108 9.95 -4.74 5.20
CA SER A 108 9.86 -6.14 4.80
C SER A 108 11.17 -6.58 4.18
N TYR A 109 11.29 -7.88 3.88
CA TYR A 109 12.43 -8.48 3.20
C TYR A 109 12.91 -7.72 1.95
N PHE A 110 11.98 -7.13 1.18
CA PHE A 110 12.25 -6.46 -0.09
C PHE A 110 12.25 -4.92 -0.02
N THR A 111 11.84 -4.31 1.08
CA THR A 111 11.51 -2.87 1.18
C THR A 111 12.61 -1.95 0.66
N TYR A 112 13.87 -2.23 0.99
CA TYR A 112 15.01 -1.37 0.60
C TYR A 112 15.43 -1.51 -0.86
N PHE A 113 14.87 -2.45 -1.59
CA PHE A 113 15.22 -2.75 -2.99
C PHE A 113 14.02 -2.71 -3.92
N TYR A 114 12.89 -2.19 -3.41
CA TYR A 114 11.63 -2.25 -4.12
C TYR A 114 11.07 -0.87 -4.41
N GLU A 115 10.73 -0.63 -5.67
CA GLU A 115 9.90 0.50 -6.10
C GLU A 115 8.77 0.01 -7.02
N ILE A 116 7.59 0.59 -6.86
CA ILE A 116 6.41 0.19 -7.64
C ILE A 116 6.64 0.40 -9.14
N HIS A 117 7.13 1.58 -9.54
CA HIS A 117 7.19 2.02 -10.93
C HIS A 117 8.02 1.11 -11.84
N ASN A 118 9.02 0.43 -11.32
CA ASN A 118 9.88 -0.47 -12.08
C ASN A 118 9.63 -1.96 -11.77
N SER A 119 8.46 -2.29 -11.23
CA SER A 119 8.04 -3.65 -10.88
C SER A 119 6.82 -4.10 -11.69
N LEU A 120 6.43 -5.37 -11.55
CA LEU A 120 5.18 -5.91 -12.08
C LEU A 120 3.92 -5.24 -11.49
N GLU A 121 4.08 -4.48 -10.40
CA GLU A 121 3.02 -3.75 -9.72
C GLU A 121 2.90 -2.28 -10.18
N SER A 122 3.63 -1.86 -11.22
CA SER A 122 3.68 -0.47 -11.74
C SER A 122 2.31 0.10 -12.11
N TRP A 123 1.34 -0.76 -12.48
CA TRP A 123 -0.05 -0.33 -12.71
C TRP A 123 -0.69 0.36 -11.49
N ARG A 124 -0.18 0.16 -10.27
CA ARG A 124 -0.64 0.81 -9.05
C ARG A 124 -0.30 2.30 -8.99
N ASP A 125 0.72 2.75 -9.73
CA ASP A 125 1.05 4.17 -9.86
C ASP A 125 -0.15 4.97 -10.34
N LEU A 126 -0.96 4.40 -11.25
CA LEU A 126 -2.18 5.05 -11.73
C LEU A 126 -3.22 5.25 -10.62
N TYR A 127 -3.28 4.34 -9.61
CA TYR A 127 -4.18 4.51 -8.47
C TYR A 127 -3.71 5.64 -7.55
N TYR A 128 -2.41 5.74 -7.27
CA TYR A 128 -1.87 6.86 -6.49
C TYR A 128 -2.08 8.20 -7.23
N GLN A 129 -1.83 8.23 -8.51
CA GLN A 129 -2.04 9.42 -9.32
C GLN A 129 -3.53 9.84 -9.34
N LYS A 130 -4.44 8.91 -9.61
CA LYS A 130 -5.86 9.24 -9.79
C LYS A 130 -6.58 9.52 -8.49
N PHE A 131 -6.37 8.69 -7.47
CA PHE A 131 -7.11 8.80 -6.22
C PHE A 131 -6.39 9.66 -5.18
N TRP A 132 -5.06 9.57 -5.09
CA TRP A 132 -4.29 10.34 -4.12
C TRP A 132 -3.76 11.66 -4.68
N LYS A 133 -3.78 11.85 -6.00
CA LYS A 133 -3.17 13.00 -6.69
C LYS A 133 -1.66 13.11 -6.39
N LEU A 134 -1.00 11.98 -6.21
CA LEU A 134 0.44 11.89 -6.08
C LEU A 134 1.06 11.69 -7.47
N ILE A 135 2.22 12.31 -7.68
CA ILE A 135 2.96 12.17 -8.93
C ILE A 135 3.70 10.82 -8.87
N PRO A 136 3.57 9.93 -9.86
CA PRO A 136 4.38 8.73 -9.90
C PRO A 136 5.87 9.05 -10.00
N ASN A 137 6.72 8.18 -9.43
CA ASN A 137 8.17 8.32 -9.53
C ASN A 137 8.73 7.89 -10.92
N ALA A 138 7.85 7.45 -11.81
CA ALA A 138 8.21 7.10 -13.17
C ALA A 138 8.32 8.35 -14.04
N GLU A 139 9.15 8.31 -15.07
CA GLU A 139 9.09 9.25 -16.20
C GLU A 139 7.77 9.02 -16.95
N THR A 140 6.66 9.48 -16.37
CA THR A 140 5.37 9.44 -17.05
C THR A 140 5.32 10.56 -18.05
N THR A 141 5.26 10.21 -19.33
CA THR A 141 5.02 11.23 -20.35
C THR A 141 3.61 11.79 -20.16
N ILE A 142 3.47 13.10 -20.15
CA ILE A 142 2.17 13.80 -20.09
C ILE A 142 1.22 13.36 -21.22
N TRP A 143 1.76 12.74 -22.27
CA TRP A 143 1.04 12.26 -23.44
C TRP A 143 0.46 10.83 -23.26
N ASP A 144 0.75 10.12 -22.17
CA ASP A 144 0.12 8.82 -21.94
C ASP A 144 -1.37 9.00 -21.56
N ALA A 145 -2.26 8.63 -22.46
CA ALA A 145 -3.71 8.70 -22.27
C ALA A 145 -4.20 7.96 -21.01
N LYS A 146 -3.45 6.95 -20.53
CA LYS A 146 -3.75 6.24 -19.28
C LYS A 146 -3.74 7.18 -18.07
N ASN A 147 -2.94 8.23 -18.10
CA ASN A 147 -2.87 9.20 -17.01
C ASN A 147 -4.17 10.00 -16.84
N TYR A 148 -5.03 10.04 -17.86
CA TYR A 148 -6.25 10.84 -17.87
C TYR A 148 -7.53 10.02 -17.77
N SER A 149 -7.49 8.69 -18.03
CA SER A 149 -8.65 7.82 -18.05
C SER A 149 -8.72 6.87 -16.87
N TYR A 150 -9.87 6.79 -16.20
CA TYR A 150 -10.17 5.77 -15.17
C TYR A 150 -10.49 4.40 -15.79
N ILE A 151 -10.89 4.35 -17.06
CA ILE A 151 -11.06 3.09 -17.80
C ILE A 151 -9.72 2.33 -17.84
N ALA A 152 -8.60 3.04 -17.92
CA ALA A 152 -7.26 2.43 -17.92
C ALA A 152 -6.90 1.66 -16.63
N LEU A 153 -7.65 1.85 -15.53
CA LEU A 153 -7.45 1.09 -14.29
C LEU A 153 -7.99 -0.34 -14.35
N TYR A 154 -8.83 -0.64 -15.33
CA TYR A 154 -9.56 -1.90 -15.36
C TYR A 154 -9.44 -2.55 -16.75
N THR A 155 -9.43 -3.89 -16.76
CA THR A 155 -9.53 -4.62 -18.04
C THR A 155 -10.92 -4.43 -18.64
N PRO A 156 -11.08 -4.53 -19.97
CA PRO A 156 -12.41 -4.42 -20.63
C PRO A 156 -13.46 -5.36 -20.01
N LEU A 157 -13.07 -6.59 -19.68
CA LEU A 157 -13.96 -7.58 -19.06
C LEU A 157 -14.43 -7.13 -17.65
N LYS A 158 -13.53 -6.56 -16.84
CA LYS A 158 -13.91 -6.00 -15.53
C LYS A 158 -14.84 -4.80 -15.69
N THR A 159 -14.54 -3.91 -16.62
CA THR A 159 -15.39 -2.76 -16.93
C THR A 159 -16.81 -3.19 -17.35
N ALA A 160 -16.91 -4.17 -18.25
CA ALA A 160 -18.20 -4.73 -18.65
C ALA A 160 -18.95 -5.36 -17.45
N LYS A 161 -18.26 -6.11 -16.59
CA LYS A 161 -18.84 -6.66 -15.37
C LYS A 161 -19.36 -5.57 -14.42
N TYR A 162 -18.66 -4.46 -14.28
CA TYR A 162 -19.14 -3.34 -13.45
C TYR A 162 -20.36 -2.65 -14.08
N ALA A 163 -20.39 -2.53 -15.40
CA ALA A 163 -21.54 -1.98 -16.12
C ALA A 163 -22.82 -2.80 -15.90
N THR A 164 -22.75 -4.14 -15.81
CA THR A 164 -23.91 -4.99 -15.52
C THR A 164 -24.53 -4.75 -14.14
N SER A 165 -23.78 -4.19 -13.20
CA SER A 165 -24.25 -3.77 -11.88
C SER A 165 -24.50 -2.25 -11.78
N ASN A 166 -24.62 -1.57 -12.91
CA ASN A 166 -24.71 -0.10 -13.00
C ASN A 166 -23.57 0.59 -12.21
N PHE A 167 -22.38 0.00 -12.18
CA PHE A 167 -21.21 0.46 -11.42
C PHE A 167 -21.45 0.60 -9.90
N ASN A 168 -22.50 0.00 -9.37
CA ASN A 168 -22.80 -0.01 -7.95
C ASN A 168 -22.02 -1.13 -7.22
N VAL A 169 -20.70 -0.99 -7.18
CA VAL A 169 -19.78 -1.98 -6.59
C VAL A 169 -18.82 -1.28 -5.64
N ASP A 170 -18.76 -1.74 -4.40
CA ASP A 170 -17.71 -1.37 -3.46
C ASP A 170 -16.52 -2.34 -3.60
N LEU A 171 -15.40 -1.84 -4.09
CA LEU A 171 -14.18 -2.65 -4.30
C LEU A 171 -13.33 -2.83 -3.02
N ALA A 172 -13.75 -2.25 -1.89
CA ALA A 172 -13.08 -2.38 -0.60
C ALA A 172 -14.10 -2.43 0.55
N PRO A 173 -15.01 -3.44 0.56
CA PRO A 173 -16.10 -3.49 1.53
C PRO A 173 -15.61 -3.76 2.96
N THR A 174 -14.46 -4.38 3.14
CA THR A 174 -13.87 -4.73 4.44
C THR A 174 -12.94 -3.67 5.00
N LEU A 175 -12.67 -2.59 4.26
CA LEU A 175 -11.83 -1.50 4.73
C LEU A 175 -12.49 -0.78 5.92
N LYS A 176 -11.81 -0.80 7.07
CA LYS A 176 -12.24 -0.06 8.26
C LYS A 176 -11.95 1.44 8.12
N THR A 177 -12.65 2.25 8.91
CA THR A 177 -12.46 3.71 8.92
C THR A 177 -11.04 4.12 9.33
N ASN A 178 -10.39 3.35 10.21
CA ASN A 178 -8.99 3.55 10.58
C ASN A 178 -7.97 3.06 9.52
N GLY A 179 -8.43 2.65 8.34
CA GLY A 179 -7.60 2.26 7.22
C GLY A 179 -7.13 0.78 7.21
N TYR A 180 -7.40 0.01 8.23
CA TYR A 180 -7.08 -1.42 8.29
C TYR A 180 -7.99 -2.24 7.37
N ILE A 181 -7.44 -3.28 6.71
CA ILE A 181 -8.19 -4.26 5.93
C ILE A 181 -7.93 -5.66 6.50
N PRO A 182 -8.93 -6.31 7.13
CA PRO A 182 -8.76 -7.65 7.66
C PRO A 182 -8.62 -8.70 6.57
N LEU A 183 -7.76 -9.71 6.79
CA LEU A 183 -7.74 -10.96 6.07
C LEU A 183 -8.49 -12.02 6.88
N ILE A 184 -9.66 -12.39 6.38
CA ILE A 184 -10.56 -13.33 7.08
C ILE A 184 -10.31 -14.73 6.57
N ASN A 185 -9.91 -15.64 7.45
CA ASN A 185 -9.63 -17.03 7.13
C ASN A 185 -10.94 -17.81 6.82
N LYS A 186 -11.20 -18.06 5.55
CA LYS A 186 -12.18 -19.08 5.17
C LYS A 186 -11.56 -20.40 4.68
N LYS A 187 -10.25 -20.43 4.33
CA LYS A 187 -9.60 -21.63 3.72
C LYS A 187 -8.08 -21.73 4.01
N SER A 188 -7.55 -21.09 5.03
CA SER A 188 -6.14 -20.67 5.13
C SER A 188 -5.09 -21.76 5.38
N ILE A 189 -5.43 -22.90 5.96
CA ILE A 189 -4.41 -23.91 6.31
C ILE A 189 -3.73 -24.51 5.07
N LYS A 190 -4.39 -24.51 3.91
CA LYS A 190 -3.82 -25.01 2.65
C LYS A 190 -2.76 -24.10 2.03
N PHE A 191 -2.79 -22.79 2.33
CA PHE A 191 -1.86 -21.82 1.75
C PHE A 191 -0.58 -21.59 2.56
N ILE A 192 -0.46 -22.23 3.73
CA ILE A 192 0.72 -22.12 4.58
C ILE A 192 1.47 -23.47 4.52
N SER A 193 2.33 -23.58 3.50
CA SER A 193 3.21 -24.72 3.27
C SER A 193 4.59 -24.23 2.83
N ASP A 194 5.59 -25.11 2.87
CA ASP A 194 6.93 -24.81 2.39
C ASP A 194 6.92 -24.46 0.89
N GLN A 195 6.15 -25.19 0.09
CA GLN A 195 6.01 -24.92 -1.34
C GLN A 195 5.44 -23.53 -1.63
N GLU A 196 4.40 -23.12 -0.90
CA GLU A 196 3.82 -21.79 -1.05
C GLU A 196 4.74 -20.70 -0.48
N GLY A 197 5.51 -20.99 0.58
CA GLY A 197 6.57 -20.13 1.09
C GLY A 197 7.64 -19.86 0.04
N LYS A 198 8.14 -20.91 -0.61
CA LYS A 198 9.12 -20.80 -1.72
C LYS A 198 8.59 -19.96 -2.87
N LYS A 199 7.34 -20.18 -3.31
CA LYS A 199 6.71 -19.39 -4.36
C LYS A 199 6.60 -17.92 -3.96
N ARG A 200 6.22 -17.64 -2.71
CA ARG A 200 6.06 -16.28 -2.21
C ARG A 200 7.39 -15.54 -2.16
N VAL A 201 8.44 -16.20 -1.67
CA VAL A 201 9.79 -15.64 -1.66
C VAL A 201 10.33 -15.46 -3.08
N SER A 202 10.09 -16.41 -3.98
CA SER A 202 10.46 -16.25 -5.39
C SER A 202 9.82 -15.04 -6.04
N LEU A 203 8.53 -14.78 -5.75
CA LEU A 203 7.84 -13.56 -6.19
C LEU A 203 8.51 -12.30 -5.63
N HIS A 204 8.85 -12.29 -4.33
CA HIS A 204 9.53 -11.14 -3.73
C HIS A 204 10.94 -10.96 -4.28
N ASN A 205 11.68 -12.05 -4.54
CA ASN A 205 12.98 -11.96 -5.19
C ASN A 205 12.91 -11.34 -6.59
N SER A 206 11.84 -11.60 -7.34
CA SER A 206 11.66 -11.03 -8.69
C SER A 206 11.42 -9.52 -8.73
N ILE A 207 11.03 -8.93 -7.60
CA ILE A 207 10.81 -7.48 -7.48
C ILE A 207 11.97 -6.74 -6.79
N ILE A 208 12.96 -7.47 -6.23
CA ILE A 208 14.16 -6.89 -5.64
C ILE A 208 15.09 -6.43 -6.76
N LYS A 209 15.44 -5.13 -6.74
CA LYS A 209 16.39 -4.52 -7.66
C LYS A 209 17.41 -3.70 -6.87
N ILE A 210 18.67 -4.09 -6.97
CA ILE A 210 19.78 -3.48 -6.20
C ILE A 210 19.93 -1.99 -6.53
N GLU A 211 19.67 -1.61 -7.77
CA GLU A 211 19.69 -0.21 -8.22
C GLU A 211 18.72 0.69 -7.46
N ASN A 212 17.63 0.15 -6.93
CA ASN A 212 16.65 0.94 -6.15
C ASN A 212 17.18 1.34 -4.76
N PHE A 213 18.18 0.63 -4.22
CA PHE A 213 18.65 0.81 -2.85
C PHE A 213 18.95 2.27 -2.48
N LYS A 214 19.72 2.96 -3.33
CA LYS A 214 20.10 4.36 -3.09
C LYS A 214 18.88 5.28 -2.96
N HIS A 215 17.90 5.08 -3.82
CA HIS A 215 16.69 5.90 -3.84
C HIS A 215 15.77 5.59 -2.64
N THR A 216 15.57 4.32 -2.34
CA THR A 216 14.71 3.91 -1.23
C THR A 216 15.25 4.36 0.12
N ILE A 217 16.56 4.31 0.32
CA ILE A 217 17.20 4.86 1.53
C ILE A 217 17.06 6.38 1.59
N ALA A 218 17.20 7.07 0.46
CA ALA A 218 16.97 8.53 0.43
C ALA A 218 15.53 8.87 0.82
N TYR A 219 14.52 8.11 0.37
CA TYR A 219 13.12 8.33 0.77
C TYR A 219 12.90 8.07 2.26
N LEU A 220 13.51 7.02 2.82
CA LEU A 220 13.44 6.75 4.26
C LEU A 220 14.07 7.90 5.08
N ASN A 221 15.22 8.40 4.64
CA ASN A 221 15.87 9.54 5.29
C ASN A 221 15.01 10.81 5.22
N GLU A 222 14.36 11.09 4.08
CA GLU A 222 13.41 12.20 3.97
C GLU A 222 12.23 12.05 4.94
N ILE A 223 11.67 10.83 5.08
CA ILE A 223 10.59 10.53 6.05
C ILE A 223 11.07 10.85 7.49
N ILE A 224 12.28 10.40 7.83
CA ILE A 224 12.87 10.61 9.15
C ILE A 224 13.07 12.10 9.42
N GLU A 225 13.60 12.85 8.47
CA GLU A 225 13.80 14.29 8.62
C GLU A 225 12.47 15.06 8.77
N ILE A 226 11.44 14.68 8.00
CA ILE A 226 10.09 15.25 8.16
C ILE A 226 9.57 15.00 9.57
N ALA A 227 9.68 13.76 10.06
CA ALA A 227 9.23 13.41 11.40
C ALA A 227 10.01 14.16 12.49
N LYS A 228 11.33 14.29 12.33
CA LYS A 228 12.22 15.01 13.25
C LYS A 228 11.85 16.49 13.35
N THR A 229 11.60 17.17 12.24
CA THR A 229 11.20 18.59 12.23
C THR A 229 9.87 18.85 12.95
N LYS A 230 9.03 17.84 13.06
CA LYS A 230 7.72 17.89 13.74
C LYS A 230 7.75 17.23 15.14
N ASN A 231 8.93 16.84 15.64
CA ASN A 231 9.11 16.15 16.93
C ASN A 231 8.29 14.85 17.04
N ILE A 232 8.17 14.10 15.94
CA ILE A 232 7.45 12.84 15.86
C ILE A 232 8.45 11.69 16.03
N LYS A 233 8.13 10.72 16.88
CA LYS A 233 8.92 9.51 17.08
C LYS A 233 8.72 8.56 15.90
N VAL A 234 9.79 8.18 15.22
CA VAL A 234 9.77 7.18 14.15
C VAL A 234 9.99 5.79 14.73
N VAL A 235 9.10 4.88 14.40
CA VAL A 235 9.21 3.47 14.81
C VAL A 235 9.26 2.62 13.55
N ILE A 236 10.41 2.03 13.30
CA ILE A 236 10.58 1.07 12.21
C ILE A 236 10.24 -0.31 12.76
N VAL A 237 9.42 -1.04 12.04
CA VAL A 237 8.95 -2.37 12.48
C VAL A 237 9.11 -3.38 11.35
N THR A 238 9.78 -4.49 11.61
CA THR A 238 9.74 -5.68 10.76
C THR A 238 8.61 -6.60 11.25
N PRO A 239 7.51 -6.75 10.49
CA PRO A 239 6.37 -7.55 10.92
C PRO A 239 6.69 -9.06 10.99
N PRO A 240 5.95 -9.83 11.80
CA PRO A 240 6.11 -11.28 11.85
C PRO A 240 5.65 -11.92 10.54
N VAL A 241 6.38 -12.95 10.13
CA VAL A 241 6.04 -13.83 9.00
C VAL A 241 6.13 -15.29 9.43
N TYR A 242 5.43 -16.19 8.74
CA TYR A 242 5.50 -17.60 9.08
C TYR A 242 6.84 -18.23 8.69
N LYS A 243 7.26 -19.26 9.43
CA LYS A 243 8.57 -19.89 9.25
C LYS A 243 8.87 -20.32 7.81
N THR A 244 7.90 -20.84 7.08
CA THR A 244 8.04 -21.24 5.67
C THR A 244 8.34 -20.08 4.73
N TYR A 245 8.17 -18.83 5.16
CA TYR A 245 8.61 -17.66 4.41
C TYR A 245 10.08 -17.33 4.72
N TYR A 246 10.41 -17.06 5.99
CA TYR A 246 11.77 -16.59 6.33
C TYR A 246 12.85 -17.66 6.14
N GLU A 247 12.52 -18.95 6.26
CA GLU A 247 13.46 -20.06 6.00
C GLU A 247 13.81 -20.18 4.51
N ASN A 248 13.00 -19.65 3.60
CA ASN A 248 13.26 -19.63 2.17
C ASN A 248 13.84 -18.29 1.66
N CYS A 249 13.91 -17.24 2.51
CA CYS A 249 14.55 -15.98 2.17
C CYS A 249 16.08 -16.13 2.06
N ASN A 250 16.71 -15.23 1.32
CA ASN A 250 18.16 -15.10 1.32
C ASN A 250 18.61 -14.57 2.69
N GLU A 251 19.30 -15.41 3.47
CA GLU A 251 19.74 -15.09 4.81
C GLU A 251 20.68 -13.88 4.86
N LYS A 252 21.61 -13.78 3.91
CA LYS A 252 22.53 -12.64 3.83
C LYS A 252 21.77 -11.32 3.65
N LEU A 253 20.72 -11.34 2.83
CA LEU A 253 19.89 -10.16 2.61
C LEU A 253 19.04 -9.80 3.84
N LEU A 254 18.48 -10.81 4.53
CA LEU A 254 17.77 -10.59 5.80
C LEU A 254 18.67 -9.96 6.85
N THR A 255 19.87 -10.51 7.03
CA THR A 255 20.87 -10.01 7.98
C THR A 255 21.33 -8.59 7.62
N ALA A 256 21.59 -8.32 6.34
CA ALA A 256 21.99 -7.00 5.87
C ALA A 256 20.88 -5.95 6.13
N ASN A 257 19.63 -6.31 5.86
CA ASN A 257 18.48 -5.43 6.12
C ASN A 257 18.32 -5.13 7.63
N ASP A 258 18.50 -6.15 8.47
CA ASP A 258 18.42 -5.99 9.92
C ASP A 258 19.52 -5.05 10.44
N HIS A 259 20.78 -5.30 10.08
CA HIS A 259 21.90 -4.44 10.45
C HIS A 259 21.74 -3.00 9.96
N LEU A 260 21.27 -2.81 8.71
CA LEU A 260 20.99 -1.49 8.16
C LEU A 260 19.93 -0.77 8.98
N THR A 261 18.83 -1.46 9.29
CA THR A 261 17.73 -0.87 10.06
C THR A 261 18.15 -0.54 11.48
N GLN A 262 18.96 -1.40 12.10
CA GLN A 262 19.56 -1.12 13.42
C GLN A 262 20.46 0.11 13.36
N SER A 263 21.30 0.25 12.33
CA SER A 263 22.17 1.41 12.19
C SER A 263 21.40 2.73 12.04
N ILE A 264 20.29 2.70 11.30
CA ILE A 264 19.38 3.85 11.16
C ILE A 264 18.72 4.18 12.50
N SER A 265 18.42 3.19 13.35
CA SER A 265 17.77 3.39 14.64
C SER A 265 18.66 3.98 15.75
N ASN A 266 19.93 4.19 15.50
CA ASN A 266 20.84 4.85 16.44
C ASN A 266 20.60 6.36 16.57
N TYR A 267 19.72 6.96 15.77
CA TYR A 267 19.31 8.35 15.92
C TYR A 267 18.25 8.51 17.01
N ASP A 268 18.32 9.58 17.80
CA ASP A 268 17.54 9.80 19.04
C ASP A 268 16.02 9.65 18.93
N ASN A 269 15.43 9.94 17.76
CA ASN A 269 13.99 9.89 17.58
C ASN A 269 13.50 8.62 16.87
N ILE A 270 14.38 7.64 16.65
CA ILE A 270 14.07 6.40 15.92
C ILE A 270 14.20 5.19 16.84
N LYS A 271 13.25 4.27 16.74
CA LYS A 271 13.35 2.94 17.36
C LYS A 271 13.08 1.86 16.32
N TYR A 272 13.79 0.75 16.43
CA TYR A 272 13.58 -0.42 15.57
C TYR A 272 13.13 -1.63 16.40
N PHE A 273 12.11 -2.31 15.90
CA PHE A 273 11.59 -3.55 16.48
C PHE A 273 11.49 -4.62 15.39
N ASN A 274 12.23 -5.71 15.58
CA ASN A 274 12.22 -6.84 14.64
C ASN A 274 11.37 -7.99 15.21
N TYR A 275 10.19 -8.20 14.62
CA TYR A 275 9.28 -9.29 14.98
C TYR A 275 9.29 -10.41 13.93
N LEU A 276 10.21 -10.43 12.96
CA LEU A 276 10.23 -11.38 11.83
C LEU A 276 10.04 -12.83 12.27
N LYS A 277 10.77 -13.25 13.31
CA LYS A 277 10.81 -14.62 13.85
C LYS A 277 10.20 -14.70 15.26
N ASP A 278 9.26 -13.82 15.60
CA ASP A 278 8.69 -13.76 16.94
C ASP A 278 7.91 -15.03 17.28
N LYS A 279 8.37 -15.73 18.33
CA LYS A 279 7.83 -17.04 18.77
C LYS A 279 6.41 -16.96 19.34
N ARG A 280 5.88 -15.76 19.60
CA ARG A 280 4.50 -15.56 20.03
C ARG A 280 3.48 -15.86 18.93
N PHE A 281 3.93 -15.91 17.65
CA PHE A 281 3.07 -16.18 16.50
C PHE A 281 3.22 -17.63 16.04
N ASP A 282 2.08 -18.30 15.90
CA ASP A 282 1.99 -19.64 15.36
C ASP A 282 1.21 -19.67 14.02
N LYS A 283 1.04 -20.85 13.43
CA LYS A 283 0.37 -21.01 12.13
C LYS A 283 -1.04 -20.44 12.10
N ASN A 284 -1.75 -20.42 13.21
CA ASN A 284 -3.12 -19.94 13.30
C ASN A 284 -3.24 -18.41 13.25
N ASP A 285 -2.12 -17.69 13.43
CA ASP A 285 -2.06 -16.24 13.35
C ASP A 285 -1.89 -15.72 11.92
N PHE A 286 -1.63 -16.62 10.95
CA PHE A 286 -1.33 -16.23 9.58
C PHE A 286 -2.47 -16.55 8.61
N TYR A 287 -2.63 -15.70 7.60
CA TYR A 287 -3.50 -15.91 6.45
C TYR A 287 -2.79 -16.72 5.36
N ASP A 288 -1.55 -16.36 5.09
CA ASP A 288 -0.61 -17.01 4.19
C ASP A 288 0.81 -16.95 4.80
N ASN A 289 1.85 -17.14 4.02
CA ASN A 289 3.22 -17.24 4.55
C ASN A 289 3.81 -15.91 5.04
N ASP A 290 3.30 -14.75 4.59
CA ASP A 290 3.83 -13.43 4.93
C ASP A 290 2.79 -12.41 5.40
N HIS A 291 1.52 -12.80 5.51
CA HIS A 291 0.47 -11.92 6.04
C HIS A 291 -0.21 -12.53 7.26
N LEU A 292 -0.45 -11.69 8.25
CA LEU A 292 -1.27 -12.03 9.41
C LEU A 292 -2.76 -12.10 9.01
N ASN A 293 -3.50 -13.01 9.63
CA ASN A 293 -4.95 -13.02 9.60
C ASN A 293 -5.54 -12.06 10.66
N LEU A 294 -6.86 -12.04 10.79
CA LEU A 294 -7.55 -11.18 11.76
C LEU A 294 -7.07 -11.38 13.20
N GLN A 295 -6.82 -12.63 13.62
CA GLN A 295 -6.35 -12.96 14.98
C GLN A 295 -4.89 -12.53 15.17
N GLY A 296 -4.01 -12.84 14.19
CA GLY A 296 -2.62 -12.43 14.22
C GLY A 296 -2.45 -10.91 14.20
N ALA A 297 -3.27 -10.21 13.40
CA ALA A 297 -3.28 -8.74 13.36
C ALA A 297 -3.70 -8.13 14.71
N LYS A 298 -4.73 -8.69 15.37
CA LYS A 298 -5.11 -8.27 16.74
C LYS A 298 -3.95 -8.46 17.70
N LYS A 299 -3.33 -9.65 17.70
CA LYS A 299 -2.18 -9.98 18.56
C LYS A 299 -1.02 -9.00 18.33
N PHE A 300 -0.65 -8.79 17.06
CA PHE A 300 0.46 -7.92 16.70
C PHE A 300 0.20 -6.46 17.07
N SER A 301 -0.99 -5.96 16.81
CA SER A 301 -1.37 -4.59 17.16
C SER A 301 -1.36 -4.37 18.69
N SER A 302 -1.77 -5.38 19.47
CA SER A 302 -1.70 -5.34 20.94
C SER A 302 -0.25 -5.34 21.45
N ILE A 303 0.65 -6.08 20.81
CA ILE A 303 2.09 -6.07 21.09
C ILE A 303 2.66 -4.69 20.81
N ILE A 304 2.40 -4.11 19.65
CA ILE A 304 2.82 -2.74 19.29
C ILE A 304 2.33 -1.74 20.33
N ASN A 305 1.05 -1.82 20.73
CA ASN A 305 0.50 -0.94 21.74
C ASN A 305 1.24 -1.04 23.07
N THR A 306 1.56 -2.25 23.51
CA THR A 306 2.15 -2.50 24.83
C THR A 306 3.66 -2.18 24.87
N GLU A 307 4.39 -2.48 23.80
CA GLU A 307 5.85 -2.37 23.76
C GLU A 307 6.33 -1.01 23.23
N ILE A 308 5.52 -0.34 22.41
CA ILE A 308 5.94 0.84 21.63
C ILE A 308 5.17 2.11 22.00
N LEU A 309 3.84 2.04 22.09
CA LEU A 309 2.97 3.21 22.19
C LEU A 309 2.67 3.62 23.66
N LYS A 310 3.67 3.58 24.50
CA LYS A 310 3.57 3.96 25.93
C LYS A 310 3.78 5.46 26.13
#